data_c3ef562e41ecb718d630e6474cef2218
#
_entry.id   c3ef562e41ecb718d630e6474cef2218
#
_cell.length_a   1.000
_cell.length_b   1.000
_cell.length_c   1.000
_cell.angle_alpha   90.00
_cell.angle_beta   90.00
_cell.angle_gamma   90.00
#
_symmetry.space_group_name_H-M   'P 1'
#
loop_
_entity.id
_entity.type
_entity.pdbx_description
1 polymer ?
#
loop_
_entity_poly.entity_id
_entity_poly.type
_entity_poly.pdbx_seq_one_letter_code
_entity_poly.pdbx_strand_id
1 'polypeptide(L)'
;MKPTKVTNAIRSLRFANGEMTQADLADRIGVTRQTIIAIEQGRYSPSLEMAFQIARVFDVPLDSVFQYPDSEATQHDKETR
;
A
#
# COMPACT_ATOMS: atom_id res chain seq x y z
N MET A 1 9.94 2.72 -15.72
CA MET A 1 8.86 3.28 -14.92
C MET A 1 9.41 3.89 -13.65
N LYS A 2 8.92 5.04 -13.27
CA LYS A 2 9.41 5.70 -12.06
C LYS A 2 8.86 5.04 -10.83
N PRO A 3 9.67 4.90 -9.78
CA PRO A 3 9.13 4.45 -8.50
C PRO A 3 8.13 5.47 -7.96
N THR A 4 7.16 4.98 -7.23
CA THR A 4 6.21 5.86 -6.57
C THR A 4 6.78 6.34 -5.24
N LYS A 5 6.30 7.51 -4.80
CA LYS A 5 6.61 7.99 -3.45
C LYS A 5 5.66 7.45 -2.40
N VAL A 6 4.64 6.74 -2.83
CA VAL A 6 3.70 6.13 -1.89
C VAL A 6 4.43 5.02 -1.14
N THR A 7 4.33 5.03 0.18
CA THR A 7 4.85 3.97 1.01
C THR A 7 3.70 3.10 1.49
N ASN A 8 4.02 1.93 2.00
CA ASN A 8 2.96 1.03 2.42
C ASN A 8 3.40 0.18 3.60
N ALA A 9 2.41 -0.36 4.30
CA ALA A 9 2.62 -1.25 5.43
C ALA A 9 2.12 -2.66 5.12
N ILE A 10 2.08 -3.02 3.84
CA ILE A 10 1.48 -4.29 3.41
C ILE A 10 2.19 -5.47 4.08
N ARG A 11 3.50 -5.46 4.11
CA ARG A 11 4.24 -6.57 4.69
C ARG A 11 3.89 -6.77 6.16
N SER A 12 3.86 -5.68 6.92
CA SER A 12 3.51 -5.75 8.34
C SER A 12 2.09 -6.24 8.53
N LEU A 13 1.18 -5.77 7.69
CA LEU A 13 -0.22 -6.17 7.78
C LEU A 13 -0.39 -7.64 7.40
N ARG A 14 0.36 -8.13 6.41
CA ARG A 14 0.31 -9.54 6.07
C ARG A 14 0.75 -10.41 7.25
N PHE A 15 1.84 -10.03 7.89
CA PHE A 15 2.33 -10.80 9.03
C PHE A 15 1.34 -10.77 10.18
N ALA A 16 0.70 -9.64 10.42
CA ALA A 16 -0.30 -9.52 11.48
C ALA A 16 -1.56 -10.30 11.19
N ASN A 17 -1.76 -10.71 9.94
CA ASN A 17 -2.95 -11.46 9.54
C ASN A 17 -2.59 -12.91 9.22
N GLY A 18 -1.95 -13.58 10.18
CA GLY A 18 -1.67 -15.01 10.05
C GLY A 18 -0.50 -15.29 9.14
N GLU A 19 0.45 -14.36 9.03
CA GLU A 19 1.60 -14.52 8.15
C GLU A 19 1.19 -14.78 6.72
N MET A 20 0.21 -13.98 6.27
CA MET A 20 -0.30 -14.09 4.91
C MET A 20 0.85 -13.90 3.91
N THR A 21 0.90 -14.77 2.89
CA THR A 21 1.94 -14.65 1.86
C THR A 21 1.54 -13.62 0.83
N GLN A 22 2.52 -13.18 0.05
CA GLN A 22 2.26 -12.30 -1.08
C GLN A 22 1.29 -12.95 -2.07
N ALA A 23 1.47 -14.26 -2.30
CA ALA A 23 0.59 -14.99 -3.20
C ALA A 23 -0.84 -15.03 -2.66
N ASP A 24 -1.01 -15.20 -1.36
CA ASP A 24 -2.34 -15.19 -0.75
C ASP A 24 -3.03 -13.84 -0.98
N LEU A 25 -2.32 -12.76 -0.74
CA LEU A 25 -2.90 -11.45 -0.93
C LEU A 25 -3.25 -11.22 -2.40
N ALA A 26 -2.35 -11.59 -3.30
CA ALA A 26 -2.58 -11.46 -4.73
C ALA A 26 -3.85 -12.20 -5.15
N ASP A 27 -4.01 -13.41 -4.63
CA ASP A 27 -5.16 -14.24 -4.96
C ASP A 27 -6.45 -13.60 -4.47
N ARG A 28 -6.42 -13.00 -3.29
CA ARG A 28 -7.63 -12.40 -2.70
C ARG A 28 -8.12 -11.20 -3.48
N ILE A 29 -7.23 -10.46 -4.12
CA ILE A 29 -7.64 -9.27 -4.87
C ILE A 29 -7.55 -9.47 -6.38
N GLY A 30 -7.23 -10.68 -6.82
CA GLY A 30 -7.32 -11.02 -8.24
C GLY A 30 -6.19 -10.48 -9.08
N VAL A 31 -4.98 -10.39 -8.53
CA VAL A 31 -3.81 -9.94 -9.28
C VAL A 31 -2.71 -10.97 -9.15
N THR A 32 -1.59 -10.74 -9.82
CA THR A 32 -0.46 -11.68 -9.73
C THR A 32 0.40 -11.36 -8.53
N ARG A 33 1.15 -12.35 -8.09
CA ARG A 33 2.10 -12.16 -7.01
C ARG A 33 3.12 -11.09 -7.37
N GLN A 34 3.52 -11.02 -8.64
CA GLN A 34 4.47 -9.99 -9.08
C GLN A 34 3.94 -8.58 -8.86
N THR A 35 2.64 -8.40 -9.03
CA THR A 35 2.00 -7.12 -8.75
C THR A 35 2.18 -6.73 -7.29
N ILE A 36 1.93 -7.68 -6.38
CA ILE A 36 2.08 -7.42 -4.95
C ILE A 36 3.53 -7.08 -4.61
N ILE A 37 4.47 -7.85 -5.17
CA ILE A 37 5.88 -7.59 -4.94
C ILE A 37 6.26 -6.17 -5.37
N ALA A 38 5.81 -5.76 -6.55
CA ALA A 38 6.13 -4.43 -7.08
C ALA A 38 5.54 -3.33 -6.20
N ILE A 39 4.32 -3.53 -5.71
CA ILE A 39 3.69 -2.55 -4.82
C ILE A 39 4.46 -2.46 -3.50
N GLU A 40 4.78 -3.61 -2.91
CA GLU A 40 5.48 -3.59 -1.62
C GLU A 40 6.85 -2.95 -1.73
N GLN A 41 7.51 -3.09 -2.88
CA GLN A 41 8.83 -2.51 -3.10
C GLN A 41 8.78 -1.05 -3.52
N GLY A 42 7.58 -0.49 -3.67
CA GLY A 42 7.45 0.90 -4.06
C GLY A 42 7.80 1.19 -5.51
N ARG A 43 7.75 0.17 -6.37
CA ARG A 43 8.08 0.36 -7.78
C ARG A 43 6.93 0.94 -8.57
N TYR A 44 5.71 0.80 -8.09
CA TYR A 44 4.59 1.53 -8.65
C TYR A 44 3.46 1.56 -7.63
N SER A 45 2.54 2.48 -7.81
CA SER A 45 1.40 2.57 -6.91
C SER A 45 0.20 1.87 -7.54
N PRO A 46 -0.63 1.21 -6.72
CA PRO A 46 -1.81 0.53 -7.25
C PRO A 46 -2.86 1.54 -7.71
N SER A 47 -3.81 1.05 -8.50
CA SER A 47 -5.00 1.84 -8.78
C SER A 47 -5.74 2.10 -7.48
N LEU A 48 -6.59 3.10 -7.48
CA LEU A 48 -7.38 3.41 -6.30
C LEU A 48 -8.25 2.22 -5.91
N GLU A 49 -8.85 1.56 -6.89
CA GLU A 49 -9.68 0.41 -6.60
C GLU A 49 -8.88 -0.71 -5.96
N MET A 50 -7.70 -1.00 -6.49
CA MET A 50 -6.85 -2.04 -5.93
C MET A 50 -6.42 -1.68 -4.51
N ALA A 51 -6.13 -0.39 -4.27
CA ALA A 51 -5.73 0.06 -2.95
C ALA A 51 -6.84 -0.16 -1.94
N PHE A 52 -8.09 0.14 -2.32
CA PHE A 52 -9.21 -0.12 -1.43
C PHE A 52 -9.43 -1.60 -1.20
N GLN A 53 -9.23 -2.44 -2.23
CA GLN A 53 -9.35 -3.88 -2.06
C GLN A 53 -8.34 -4.42 -1.05
N ILE A 54 -7.11 -3.93 -1.12
CA ILE A 54 -6.08 -4.35 -0.18
C ILE A 54 -6.47 -3.95 1.25
N ALA A 55 -6.93 -2.72 1.42
CA ALA A 55 -7.35 -2.25 2.74
C ALA A 55 -8.48 -3.12 3.30
N ARG A 56 -9.41 -3.54 2.44
CA ARG A 56 -10.50 -4.38 2.88
C ARG A 56 -10.04 -5.77 3.30
N VAL A 57 -9.04 -6.31 2.61
CA VAL A 57 -8.49 -7.62 3.00
C VAL A 57 -7.98 -7.58 4.44
N PHE A 58 -7.33 -6.48 4.81
CA PHE A 58 -6.78 -6.35 6.16
C PHE A 58 -7.76 -5.72 7.14
N ASP A 59 -8.92 -5.29 6.66
CA ASP A 59 -9.96 -4.68 7.48
C ASP A 59 -9.44 -3.45 8.24
N VAL A 60 -8.75 -2.59 7.51
CA VAL A 60 -8.19 -1.35 8.05
C VAL A 60 -8.49 -0.22 7.09
N PRO A 61 -8.40 1.04 7.56
CA PRO A 61 -8.57 2.17 6.66
C PRO A 61 -7.46 2.22 5.60
N LEU A 62 -7.75 2.89 4.49
CA LEU A 62 -6.80 3.00 3.41
C LEU A 62 -5.47 3.60 3.87
N ASP A 63 -5.53 4.63 4.71
CA ASP A 63 -4.33 5.30 5.16
C ASP A 63 -3.53 4.50 6.19
N SER A 64 -4.06 3.37 6.65
CA SER A 64 -3.27 2.41 7.42
C SER A 64 -2.43 1.52 6.52
N VAL A 65 -2.81 1.40 5.25
CA VAL A 65 -2.08 0.57 4.29
C VAL A 65 -1.07 1.38 3.51
N PHE A 66 -1.50 2.55 3.02
CA PHE A 66 -0.68 3.38 2.14
C PHE A 66 -0.51 4.76 2.74
N GLN A 67 0.70 5.28 2.65
CA GLN A 67 1.01 6.63 3.12
C GLN A 67 1.76 7.36 2.03
N TYR A 68 1.67 8.68 2.06
CA TYR A 68 2.43 9.53 1.18
C TYR A 68 3.29 10.41 2.08
N PRO A 69 4.60 10.14 2.15
CA PRO A 69 5.42 10.84 3.14
C PRO A 69 5.48 12.32 2.84
N ASP A 70 5.40 13.11 3.89
CA ASP A 70 5.57 14.55 3.76
C ASP A 70 7.02 14.85 3.41
N SER A 71 7.22 15.75 2.49
CA SER A 71 8.54 16.32 2.33
C SER A 71 8.69 17.43 3.33
N GLU A 72 9.89 17.82 3.61
CA GLU A 72 10.08 18.91 4.54
C GLU A 72 9.46 20.19 4.01
N ALA A 73 9.21 20.27 2.71
CA ALA A 73 8.59 21.42 2.13
C ALA A 73 7.13 21.55 2.47
N THR A 74 6.46 20.51 2.88
CA THR A 74 5.04 20.55 3.09
C THR A 74 4.68 20.87 4.50
N GLN A 75 5.56 21.13 5.20
CA GLN A 75 5.13 21.37 6.53
C GLN A 75 4.43 22.64 6.77
N HIS A 76 4.04 22.63 5.92
CA HIS A 76 3.42 23.38 6.00
C HIS A 76 2.57 23.55 6.08
N ASP A 77 2.40 23.60 5.83
CA ASP A 77 1.62 23.75 5.73
C ASP A 77 0.82 23.76 5.96
N LYS A 78 0.75 23.72 6.04
CA LYS A 78 0.06 23.61 6.15
C LYS A 78 -0.74 23.97 6.34
N GLU A 79 -0.63 24.34 6.11
CA GLU A 79 -1.25 24.59 6.18
C GLU A 79 -2.08 24.71 6.02
N THR A 80 -2.09 25.03 5.74
CA THR A 80 -2.77 25.04 5.49
C THR A 80 -3.52 24.87 5.43
N ARG A 81 -3.69 24.80 5.20
CA ARG A 81 -4.33 24.56 5.13
C ARG A 81 -4.83 24.69 5.24
#